data_38354e5691f941263c17f0df5f6ede3f
#
_entry.id   38354e5691f941263c17f0df5f6ede3f
#
_cell.length_a   1.000
_cell.length_b   1.000
_cell.length_c   1.000
_cell.angle_alpha   90.00
_cell.angle_beta   90.00
_cell.angle_gamma   90.00
#
_symmetry.space_group_name_H-M   'P 1'
#
loop_
_entity.id
_entity.type
_entity.pdbx_description
1 polymer ?
#
loop_
_entity_poly.entity_id
_entity_poly.type
_entity_poly.pdbx_seq_one_letter_code
_entity_poly.pdbx_strand_id
1 'polypeptide(L)'
;VLDDGKTVYPGDKSRIGSYKAEEDQRVVIYFNLLNNKVEGYDYNMALYYIQDIYSGGTKVVTTQEELDALEDDKTSFKEAFLNSNYLNVWVGFNACDLTKHTFLLVRNNVTEIAPEYTEEGYLNLELRRDAHGDEGGYNYDRYVSFKLDSFKEDLEGKKGIILRVNTRMNGVKYIKIGLPREQ
;
A
#
# COMPACT_ATOMS: atom_id res chain seq x y z
N VAL A 1 6.47 -5.45 -14.75
CA VAL A 1 6.91 -6.55 -13.88
C VAL A 1 5.78 -6.85 -12.92
N LEU A 2 5.46 -8.13 -12.69
CA LEU A 2 4.50 -8.58 -11.67
C LEU A 2 5.16 -8.58 -10.29
N ASP A 3 4.34 -8.68 -9.25
CA ASP A 3 4.82 -8.67 -7.85
C ASP A 3 5.66 -9.92 -7.48
N ASP A 4 5.61 -10.98 -8.27
CA ASP A 4 6.48 -12.17 -8.17
C ASP A 4 7.81 -12.02 -8.94
N GLY A 5 8.08 -10.84 -9.49
CA GLY A 5 9.27 -10.53 -10.28
C GLY A 5 9.20 -10.94 -11.75
N LYS A 6 8.11 -11.57 -12.19
CA LYS A 6 7.97 -12.00 -13.59
C LYS A 6 7.76 -10.82 -14.52
N THR A 7 8.42 -10.88 -15.67
CA THR A 7 8.28 -9.89 -16.73
C THR A 7 7.12 -10.26 -17.65
N VAL A 8 6.36 -9.24 -18.06
CA VAL A 8 5.17 -9.43 -18.89
C VAL A 8 5.20 -8.53 -20.11
N TYR A 9 4.80 -9.09 -21.26
CA TYR A 9 4.62 -8.35 -22.50
C TYR A 9 3.12 -8.17 -22.76
N PRO A 10 2.62 -6.94 -22.92
CA PRO A 10 1.21 -6.68 -23.20
C PRO A 10 0.92 -6.84 -24.69
N GLY A 11 0.83 -8.10 -25.17
CA GLY A 11 0.66 -8.44 -26.59
C GLY A 11 -0.69 -8.05 -27.16
N ASP A 12 -1.74 -8.01 -26.34
CA ASP A 12 -3.05 -7.47 -26.71
C ASP A 12 -3.50 -6.41 -25.68
N LYS A 13 -3.63 -5.18 -26.16
CA LYS A 13 -4.08 -4.00 -25.39
C LYS A 13 -5.42 -3.45 -25.88
N SER A 14 -6.11 -4.16 -26.75
CA SER A 14 -7.32 -3.67 -27.44
C SER A 14 -8.44 -3.26 -26.48
N ARG A 15 -8.46 -3.81 -25.28
CA ARG A 15 -9.50 -3.56 -24.25
C ARG A 15 -9.16 -2.50 -23.21
N ILE A 16 -7.92 -2.06 -23.14
CA ILE A 16 -7.49 -1.04 -22.15
C ILE A 16 -7.45 0.38 -22.74
N GLY A 17 -7.89 0.55 -23.99
CA GLY A 17 -8.03 1.85 -24.62
C GLY A 17 -6.73 2.64 -24.72
N SER A 18 -6.79 3.91 -24.35
CA SER A 18 -5.67 4.86 -24.44
C SER A 18 -4.85 4.96 -23.15
N TYR A 19 -4.86 3.94 -22.29
CA TYR A 19 -4.07 3.96 -21.06
C TYR A 19 -2.59 4.24 -21.37
N LYS A 20 -2.02 5.19 -20.65
CA LYS A 20 -0.60 5.55 -20.75
C LYS A 20 0.08 5.10 -19.48
N ALA A 21 1.00 4.14 -19.60
CA ALA A 21 1.83 3.71 -18.49
C ALA A 21 2.84 4.79 -18.13
N GLU A 22 3.00 5.06 -16.84
CA GLU A 22 4.07 5.86 -16.28
C GLU A 22 5.13 4.94 -15.68
N GLU A 23 6.39 5.41 -15.66
CA GLU A 23 7.48 4.65 -15.04
C GLU A 23 7.23 4.53 -13.53
N ASP A 24 7.51 3.36 -12.97
CA ASP A 24 7.31 3.02 -11.56
C ASP A 24 5.86 3.13 -11.05
N GLN A 25 4.88 3.38 -11.91
CA GLN A 25 3.48 3.38 -11.52
C GLN A 25 3.01 1.96 -11.20
N ARG A 26 2.53 1.76 -9.98
CA ARG A 26 1.85 0.52 -9.60
C ARG A 26 0.43 0.49 -10.15
N VAL A 27 0.06 -0.69 -10.65
CA VAL A 27 -1.26 -0.90 -11.25
C VAL A 27 -1.86 -2.24 -10.83
N VAL A 28 -3.18 -2.30 -10.76
CA VAL A 28 -3.92 -3.55 -10.82
C VAL A 28 -4.23 -3.86 -12.27
N ILE A 29 -3.99 -5.08 -12.68
CA ILE A 29 -4.31 -5.56 -14.02
C ILE A 29 -5.16 -6.83 -13.97
N TYR A 30 -6.10 -6.96 -14.91
CA TYR A 30 -6.73 -8.24 -15.25
C TYR A 30 -6.29 -8.66 -16.63
N PHE A 31 -5.82 -9.89 -16.76
CA PHE A 31 -5.25 -10.39 -18.00
C PHE A 31 -5.50 -11.89 -18.20
N ASN A 32 -5.39 -12.33 -19.44
CA ASN A 32 -5.24 -13.74 -19.80
C ASN A 32 -3.87 -13.96 -20.44
N LEU A 33 -3.29 -15.13 -20.20
CA LEU A 33 -2.06 -15.53 -20.88
C LEU A 33 -2.33 -15.86 -22.35
N LEU A 34 -1.44 -15.41 -23.22
CA LEU A 34 -1.41 -15.76 -24.63
C LEU A 34 -0.39 -16.90 -24.85
N ASN A 35 -0.71 -17.79 -25.79
CA ASN A 35 0.10 -18.99 -26.04
C ASN A 35 1.45 -18.69 -26.73
N ASN A 36 1.55 -17.61 -27.48
CA ASN A 36 2.78 -17.23 -28.18
C ASN A 36 3.75 -16.57 -27.22
N LYS A 37 4.96 -17.10 -27.17
CA LYS A 37 6.05 -16.53 -26.38
C LYS A 37 6.61 -15.27 -27.06
N VAL A 38 7.06 -14.33 -26.23
CA VAL A 38 7.81 -13.15 -26.66
C VAL A 38 9.18 -13.20 -26.00
N GLU A 39 10.23 -13.09 -26.81
CA GLU A 39 11.60 -13.13 -26.32
C GLU A 39 11.88 -12.01 -25.31
N GLY A 40 12.54 -12.34 -24.22
CA GLY A 40 12.86 -11.41 -23.12
C GLY A 40 11.74 -11.20 -22.09
N TYR A 41 10.61 -11.92 -22.21
CA TYR A 41 9.50 -11.86 -21.26
C TYR A 41 9.09 -13.25 -20.78
N ASP A 42 8.70 -13.34 -19.50
CA ASP A 42 8.19 -14.57 -18.92
C ASP A 42 6.79 -14.90 -19.45
N TYR A 43 5.97 -13.88 -19.62
CA TYR A 43 4.59 -14.02 -20.08
C TYR A 43 4.24 -13.04 -21.20
N ASN A 44 3.42 -13.53 -22.13
CA ASN A 44 2.69 -12.70 -23.10
C ASN A 44 1.21 -12.67 -22.68
N MET A 45 0.59 -11.48 -22.61
CA MET A 45 -0.75 -11.33 -22.06
C MET A 45 -1.68 -10.48 -22.93
N ALA A 46 -2.99 -10.79 -22.85
CA ALA A 46 -4.06 -9.91 -23.26
C ALA A 46 -4.59 -9.17 -22.03
N LEU A 47 -4.51 -7.85 -22.03
CA LEU A 47 -4.97 -7.00 -20.94
C LEU A 47 -6.45 -6.66 -21.13
N TYR A 48 -7.25 -6.88 -20.08
CA TYR A 48 -8.69 -6.57 -20.06
C TYR A 48 -9.01 -5.34 -19.23
N TYR A 49 -8.17 -5.06 -18.21
CA TYR A 49 -8.36 -3.96 -17.29
C TYR A 49 -7.01 -3.52 -16.73
N ILE A 50 -6.86 -2.23 -16.54
CA ILE A 50 -5.71 -1.63 -15.88
C ILE A 50 -6.19 -0.41 -15.07
N GLN A 51 -5.75 -0.31 -13.84
CA GLN A 51 -6.04 0.81 -12.95
C GLN A 51 -4.83 1.15 -12.10
N ASP A 52 -4.54 2.44 -11.98
CA ASP A 52 -3.49 2.93 -11.11
C ASP A 52 -3.81 2.67 -9.64
N ILE A 53 -2.80 2.24 -8.90
CA ILE A 53 -2.83 2.17 -7.44
C ILE A 53 -2.19 3.46 -6.91
N TYR A 54 -2.83 4.07 -5.93
CA TYR A 54 -2.24 5.21 -5.25
C TYR A 54 -0.96 4.78 -4.49
N SER A 55 0.16 5.41 -4.78
CA SER A 55 1.43 5.20 -4.10
C SER A 55 1.54 6.15 -2.91
N GLY A 56 1.49 5.60 -1.70
CA GLY A 56 1.68 6.34 -0.46
C GLY A 56 3.14 6.60 -0.17
N GLY A 57 3.43 7.68 0.57
CA GLY A 57 4.77 8.00 1.04
C GLY A 57 5.17 7.15 2.27
N THR A 58 6.48 7.13 2.56
CA THR A 58 7.03 6.53 3.78
C THR A 58 7.82 7.57 4.58
N LYS A 59 7.77 7.49 5.92
CA LYS A 59 8.50 8.42 6.80
C LYS A 59 8.95 7.71 8.09
N VAL A 60 10.17 8.01 8.53
CA VAL A 60 10.64 7.71 9.89
C VAL A 60 10.53 8.99 10.70
N VAL A 61 9.84 8.92 11.84
CA VAL A 61 9.63 10.03 12.76
C VAL A 61 10.49 9.82 14.01
N THR A 62 11.31 10.80 14.35
CA THR A 62 12.29 10.73 15.42
C THR A 62 12.13 11.82 16.47
N THR A 63 11.28 12.82 16.21
CA THR A 63 11.00 13.92 17.15
C THR A 63 9.50 14.11 17.36
N GLN A 64 9.12 14.66 18.51
CA GLN A 64 7.72 14.95 18.82
C GLN A 64 7.13 15.97 17.84
N GLU A 65 7.90 16.98 17.44
CA GLU A 65 7.48 17.98 16.46
C GLU A 65 7.11 17.35 15.11
N GLU A 66 7.91 16.39 14.62
CA GLU A 66 7.60 15.65 13.40
C GLU A 66 6.32 14.81 13.52
N LEU A 67 6.08 14.23 14.72
CA LEU A 67 4.89 13.43 15.00
C LEU A 67 3.65 14.31 15.07
N ASP A 68 3.72 15.42 15.75
CA ASP A 68 2.61 16.38 15.91
C ASP A 68 2.21 17.06 14.60
N ALA A 69 3.13 17.12 13.64
CA ALA A 69 2.86 17.63 12.30
C ALA A 69 2.14 16.63 11.36
N LEU A 70 1.90 15.39 11.81
CA LEU A 70 1.21 14.38 11.01
C LEU A 70 -0.25 14.28 11.41
N GLU A 71 -1.12 14.43 10.43
CA GLU A 71 -2.53 14.13 10.61
C GLU A 71 -2.78 12.62 10.76
N ASP A 72 -3.89 12.27 11.41
CA ASP A 72 -4.29 10.88 11.66
C ASP A 72 -5.80 10.71 11.44
N ASP A 73 -6.27 11.15 10.29
CA ASP A 73 -7.69 11.10 9.93
C ASP A 73 -8.17 9.66 9.78
N LYS A 74 -9.40 9.45 10.25
CA LYS A 74 -9.99 8.12 10.34
C LYS A 74 -10.25 7.49 8.98
N THR A 75 -9.94 6.19 8.86
CA THR A 75 -10.24 5.37 7.70
C THR A 75 -11.16 4.19 8.05
N SER A 76 -11.80 3.59 7.06
CA SER A 76 -12.41 2.27 7.18
C SER A 76 -11.38 1.25 6.67
N PHE A 77 -10.68 0.59 7.59
CA PHE A 77 -9.74 -0.47 7.23
C PHE A 77 -10.50 -1.70 6.73
N LYS A 78 -10.08 -2.27 5.61
CA LYS A 78 -10.67 -3.46 5.01
C LYS A 78 -9.71 -4.64 5.00
N GLU A 79 -8.53 -4.48 4.42
CA GLU A 79 -7.48 -5.49 4.44
C GLU A 79 -6.10 -4.87 4.28
N ALA A 80 -5.05 -5.63 4.58
CA ALA A 80 -3.68 -5.31 4.23
C ALA A 80 -2.88 -6.58 4.00
N PHE A 81 -1.94 -6.53 3.06
CA PHE A 81 -1.04 -7.63 2.76
C PHE A 81 0.30 -7.12 2.25
N LEU A 82 1.32 -7.94 2.50
CA LEU A 82 2.68 -7.73 1.98
C LEU A 82 2.83 -8.51 0.68
N ASN A 83 3.38 -7.88 -0.33
CA ASN A 83 3.68 -8.51 -1.59
C ASN A 83 4.96 -7.93 -2.18
N SER A 84 5.95 -8.77 -2.48
CA SER A 84 7.28 -8.32 -2.87
C SER A 84 7.83 -7.29 -1.86
N ASN A 85 8.17 -6.08 -2.31
CA ASN A 85 8.69 -4.99 -1.49
C ASN A 85 7.62 -3.93 -1.16
N TYR A 86 6.34 -4.33 -1.11
CA TYR A 86 5.23 -3.40 -0.90
C TYR A 86 4.28 -3.87 0.20
N LEU A 87 3.83 -2.91 1.02
CA LEU A 87 2.63 -3.05 1.83
C LEU A 87 1.46 -2.46 1.05
N ASN A 88 0.43 -3.27 0.81
CA ASN A 88 -0.80 -2.84 0.16
C ASN A 88 -1.89 -2.80 1.23
N VAL A 89 -2.62 -1.69 1.30
CA VAL A 89 -3.71 -1.48 2.27
C VAL A 89 -4.97 -1.06 1.53
N TRP A 90 -6.06 -1.80 1.73
CA TRP A 90 -7.37 -1.43 1.20
C TRP A 90 -8.14 -0.65 2.26
N VAL A 91 -8.41 0.62 1.96
CA VAL A 91 -9.07 1.56 2.85
C VAL A 91 -10.29 2.19 2.22
N GLY A 92 -11.27 2.53 3.08
CA GLY A 92 -12.41 3.33 2.72
C GLY A 92 -12.40 4.67 3.46
N PHE A 93 -12.84 5.74 2.79
CA PHE A 93 -12.97 7.08 3.36
C PHE A 93 -13.95 7.92 2.53
N ASN A 94 -14.44 9.01 3.11
CA ASN A 94 -15.24 9.97 2.36
C ASN A 94 -14.34 11.04 1.75
N ALA A 95 -14.72 11.52 0.56
CA ALA A 95 -14.05 12.61 -0.13
C ALA A 95 -15.01 13.36 -1.08
N CYS A 96 -14.81 14.64 -1.23
CA CYS A 96 -15.32 15.44 -2.36
C CYS A 96 -14.28 15.44 -3.48
N ASP A 97 -12.99 15.44 -3.12
CA ASP A 97 -11.87 15.49 -4.03
C ASP A 97 -10.77 14.49 -3.59
N LEU A 98 -10.65 13.38 -4.32
CA LEU A 98 -9.67 12.32 -4.01
C LEU A 98 -8.21 12.79 -4.08
N THR A 99 -7.92 13.87 -4.80
CA THR A 99 -6.55 14.37 -4.97
C THR A 99 -6.00 15.05 -3.73
N LYS A 100 -6.87 15.47 -2.81
CA LYS A 100 -6.48 16.07 -1.54
C LYS A 100 -5.97 15.05 -0.53
N HIS A 101 -6.45 13.80 -0.61
CA HIS A 101 -6.13 12.80 0.39
C HIS A 101 -4.74 12.22 0.19
N THR A 102 -3.91 12.36 1.20
CA THR A 102 -2.58 11.77 1.24
C THR A 102 -2.49 10.65 2.28
N PHE A 103 -1.60 9.69 2.02
CA PHE A 103 -1.35 8.56 2.91
C PHE A 103 0.14 8.40 3.13
N LEU A 104 0.51 8.19 4.39
CA LEU A 104 1.88 7.91 4.82
C LEU A 104 1.92 6.60 5.60
N LEU A 105 2.96 5.81 5.35
CA LEU A 105 3.37 4.72 6.21
C LEU A 105 4.52 5.22 7.08
N VAL A 106 4.29 5.26 8.40
CA VAL A 106 5.17 5.92 9.35
C VAL A 106 5.79 4.91 10.29
N ARG A 107 7.12 4.97 10.45
CA ARG A 107 7.82 4.39 11.59
C ARG A 107 7.95 5.44 12.67
N ASN A 108 7.19 5.27 13.75
CA ASN A 108 7.21 6.17 14.90
C ASN A 108 8.23 5.68 15.93
N ASN A 109 9.34 6.43 16.08
CA ASN A 109 10.38 6.16 17.07
C ASN A 109 10.29 7.10 18.28
N VAL A 110 9.21 7.88 18.40
CA VAL A 110 9.01 8.89 19.47
C VAL A 110 8.15 8.31 20.59
N THR A 111 7.02 7.69 20.23
CA THR A 111 6.05 7.19 21.20
C THR A 111 6.33 5.73 21.51
N GLU A 112 6.47 5.41 22.80
CA GLU A 112 6.53 4.02 23.23
C GLU A 112 5.20 3.34 22.96
N ILE A 113 5.26 2.19 22.28
CA ILE A 113 4.08 1.39 21.97
C ILE A 113 3.84 0.44 23.14
N ALA A 114 2.61 0.43 23.66
CA ALA A 114 2.24 -0.45 24.76
C ALA A 114 2.52 -1.92 24.43
N PRO A 115 3.04 -2.71 25.40
CA PRO A 115 3.51 -4.08 25.15
C PRO A 115 2.46 -4.99 24.49
N GLU A 116 1.19 -4.81 24.79
CA GLU A 116 0.08 -5.58 24.19
C GLU A 116 -0.09 -5.35 22.68
N TYR A 117 0.52 -4.28 22.13
CA TYR A 117 0.50 -3.96 20.69
C TYR A 117 1.84 -4.20 20.01
N THR A 118 2.76 -4.87 20.72
CA THR A 118 4.05 -5.29 20.17
C THR A 118 4.16 -6.80 20.16
N GLU A 119 4.94 -7.35 19.24
CA GLU A 119 5.25 -8.77 19.22
C GLU A 119 6.66 -8.98 18.69
N GLU A 120 7.42 -9.88 19.34
CA GLU A 120 8.77 -10.19 18.93
C GLU A 120 8.82 -10.72 17.49
N GLY A 121 9.70 -10.11 16.69
CA GLY A 121 9.85 -10.43 15.29
C GLY A 121 8.90 -9.67 14.36
N TYR A 122 8.15 -8.69 14.85
CA TYR A 122 7.33 -7.80 14.03
C TYR A 122 7.82 -6.35 14.10
N LEU A 123 7.73 -5.64 12.97
CA LEU A 123 7.99 -4.20 12.90
C LEU A 123 6.67 -3.44 13.08
N ASN A 124 6.62 -2.51 14.03
CA ASN A 124 5.46 -1.64 14.19
C ASN A 124 5.54 -0.45 13.23
N LEU A 125 4.50 -0.27 12.43
CA LEU A 125 4.30 0.86 11.53
C LEU A 125 2.90 1.46 11.73
N GLU A 126 2.71 2.71 11.30
CA GLU A 126 1.44 3.42 11.41
C GLU A 126 0.96 3.85 10.02
N LEU A 127 -0.30 3.56 9.70
CA LEU A 127 -0.97 4.18 8.57
C LEU A 127 -1.52 5.53 9.01
N ARG A 128 -1.06 6.59 8.39
CA ARG A 128 -1.53 7.96 8.58
C ARG A 128 -2.23 8.46 7.34
N ARG A 129 -3.40 9.07 7.51
CA ARG A 129 -4.13 9.75 6.45
C ARG A 129 -4.27 11.22 6.81
N ASP A 130 -4.07 12.07 5.80
CA ASP A 130 -4.42 13.48 5.86
C ASP A 130 -5.49 13.74 4.79
N ALA A 131 -6.67 14.15 5.23
CA ALA A 131 -7.78 14.52 4.37
C ALA A 131 -7.71 15.97 3.89
N HIS A 132 -6.79 16.78 4.43
CA HIS A 132 -6.72 18.21 4.19
C HIS A 132 -8.09 18.90 4.35
N GLY A 133 -8.86 18.49 5.38
CA GLY A 133 -10.19 19.00 5.69
C GLY A 133 -11.31 18.51 4.77
N ASP A 134 -11.04 17.59 3.85
CA ASP A 134 -12.04 17.02 2.93
C ASP A 134 -12.59 15.68 3.44
N GLU A 135 -13.42 15.72 4.48
CA GLU A 135 -14.06 14.53 5.05
C GLU A 135 -15.53 14.34 4.64
N GLY A 136 -16.02 15.17 3.71
CA GLY A 136 -17.38 15.11 3.15
C GLY A 136 -17.50 14.19 1.94
N GLY A 137 -18.56 14.41 1.14
CA GLY A 137 -18.75 13.81 -0.17
C GLY A 137 -19.12 12.33 -0.16
N TYR A 138 -18.63 11.61 -1.17
CA TYR A 138 -18.95 10.20 -1.39
C TYR A 138 -17.99 9.28 -0.65
N ASN A 139 -18.44 8.06 -0.35
CA ASN A 139 -17.56 7.02 0.17
C ASN A 139 -16.77 6.39 -0.99
N TYR A 140 -15.45 6.33 -0.82
CA TYR A 140 -14.52 5.71 -1.74
C TYR A 140 -13.77 4.59 -1.06
N ASP A 141 -13.51 3.55 -1.82
CA ASP A 141 -12.62 2.46 -1.44
C ASP A 141 -11.46 2.41 -2.44
N ARG A 142 -10.23 2.32 -1.93
CA ARG A 142 -9.06 2.20 -2.78
C ARG A 142 -7.92 1.42 -2.12
N TYR A 143 -7.08 0.83 -2.94
CA TYR A 143 -5.78 0.37 -2.51
C TYR A 143 -4.80 1.53 -2.44
N VAL A 144 -4.04 1.55 -1.35
CA VAL A 144 -2.85 2.38 -1.18
C VAL A 144 -1.66 1.46 -1.06
N SER A 145 -0.63 1.66 -1.87
CA SER A 145 0.58 0.84 -1.89
C SER A 145 1.77 1.64 -1.37
N PHE A 146 2.54 1.07 -0.46
CA PHE A 146 3.72 1.69 0.14
C PHE A 146 4.95 0.87 -0.20
N LYS A 147 5.94 1.50 -0.84
CA LYS A 147 7.24 0.88 -1.07
C LYS A 147 8.03 0.80 0.24
N LEU A 148 8.54 -0.38 0.58
CA LEU A 148 9.15 -0.62 1.89
C LEU A 148 10.67 -0.39 1.92
N ASP A 149 11.25 0.19 0.87
CA ASP A 149 12.70 0.44 0.78
C ASP A 149 13.25 1.19 2.00
N SER A 150 12.49 2.17 2.53
CA SER A 150 12.87 2.96 3.70
C SER A 150 12.94 2.14 5.00
N PHE A 151 12.33 0.96 5.02
CA PHE A 151 12.24 0.08 6.20
C PHE A 151 12.93 -1.25 5.97
N LYS A 152 13.71 -1.39 4.89
CA LYS A 152 14.32 -2.66 4.48
C LYS A 152 15.20 -3.25 5.58
N GLU A 153 16.07 -2.44 6.18
CA GLU A 153 16.96 -2.87 7.27
C GLU A 153 16.17 -3.26 8.52
N ASP A 154 15.08 -2.53 8.81
CA ASP A 154 14.21 -2.82 9.95
C ASP A 154 13.39 -4.08 9.80
N LEU A 155 13.09 -4.46 8.55
CA LEU A 155 12.33 -5.67 8.21
C LEU A 155 13.23 -6.91 8.10
N GLU A 156 14.55 -6.76 8.05
CA GLU A 156 15.47 -7.88 7.98
C GLU A 156 15.29 -8.80 9.19
N GLY A 157 15.06 -10.09 8.95
CA GLY A 157 14.81 -11.10 9.98
C GLY A 157 13.47 -10.98 10.72
N LYS A 158 12.58 -10.07 10.30
CA LYS A 158 11.23 -9.97 10.87
C LYS A 158 10.28 -10.99 10.25
N LYS A 159 9.21 -11.29 10.97
CA LYS A 159 8.10 -12.15 10.55
C LYS A 159 7.00 -11.39 9.80
N GLY A 160 6.99 -10.07 9.95
CA GLY A 160 5.97 -9.19 9.38
C GLY A 160 5.89 -7.83 10.03
N ILE A 161 4.74 -7.20 9.86
CA ILE A 161 4.43 -5.85 10.33
C ILE A 161 3.22 -5.91 11.26
N ILE A 162 3.24 -5.09 12.31
CA ILE A 162 2.03 -4.70 13.05
C ILE A 162 1.68 -3.29 12.61
N LEU A 163 0.56 -3.15 11.90
CA LEU A 163 0.09 -1.89 11.35
C LEU A 163 -0.93 -1.23 12.27
N ARG A 164 -0.58 -0.06 12.83
CA ARG A 164 -1.52 0.82 13.52
C ARG A 164 -2.39 1.55 12.50
N VAL A 165 -3.70 1.54 12.70
CA VAL A 165 -4.68 2.24 11.87
C VAL A 165 -5.68 2.96 12.75
N ASN A 166 -5.92 4.25 12.52
CA ASN A 166 -7.02 5.00 13.14
C ASN A 166 -8.31 4.73 12.37
N THR A 167 -9.21 3.94 12.96
CA THR A 167 -10.42 3.50 12.28
C THR A 167 -11.65 4.31 12.66
N ARG A 168 -12.61 4.46 11.71
CA ARG A 168 -13.85 5.21 11.92
C ARG A 168 -14.74 4.64 13.03
N MET A 169 -14.85 3.33 13.10
CA MET A 169 -15.85 2.69 13.98
C MET A 169 -15.29 2.22 15.32
N ASN A 170 -14.00 1.83 15.35
CA ASN A 170 -13.44 1.12 16.51
C ASN A 170 -12.19 1.81 17.09
N GLY A 171 -11.97 3.08 16.77
CA GLY A 171 -10.76 3.79 17.19
C GLY A 171 -9.48 3.20 16.58
N VAL A 172 -8.39 3.30 17.30
CA VAL A 172 -7.09 2.77 16.86
C VAL A 172 -7.09 1.25 16.95
N LYS A 173 -6.63 0.60 15.88
CA LYS A 173 -6.41 -0.85 15.79
C LYS A 173 -4.97 -1.16 15.40
N TYR A 174 -4.49 -2.30 15.87
CA TYR A 174 -3.20 -2.88 15.51
C TYR A 174 -3.43 -4.19 14.78
N ILE A 175 -2.96 -4.25 13.54
CA ILE A 175 -3.26 -5.32 12.60
C ILE A 175 -1.97 -6.04 12.24
N LYS A 176 -1.93 -7.33 12.52
CA LYS A 176 -0.75 -8.17 12.25
C LYS A 176 -0.79 -8.68 10.82
N ILE A 177 0.30 -8.42 10.08
CA ILE A 177 0.48 -8.78 8.67
C ILE A 177 1.77 -9.58 8.56
N GLY A 178 1.67 -10.84 8.19
CA GLY A 178 2.83 -11.71 7.99
C GLY A 178 3.55 -11.43 6.66
N LEU A 179 4.86 -11.64 6.62
CA LEU A 179 5.59 -11.68 5.36
C LEU A 179 5.07 -12.82 4.47
N PRO A 180 5.08 -12.65 3.13
CA PRO A 180 4.81 -13.74 2.21
C PRO A 180 5.73 -14.92 2.55
N ARG A 181 5.16 -16.14 2.61
CA ARG A 181 5.99 -17.32 2.73
C ARG A 181 6.72 -17.54 1.42
N GLU A 182 8.03 -17.68 1.47
CA GLU A 182 8.79 -18.17 0.31
C GLU A 182 8.22 -19.54 -0.10
N GLN A 183 7.75 -19.62 -1.35
CA GLN A 183 7.26 -20.86 -1.96
C GLN A 183 8.42 -21.63 -2.57
#